data_7f94413b90b978a7e0f5dee959980f7a
#
_entry.id   7f94413b90b978a7e0f5dee959980f7a
#
_cell.length_a   1.000
_cell.length_b   1.000
_cell.length_c   1.000
_cell.angle_alpha   90.00
_cell.angle_beta   90.00
_cell.angle_gamma   90.00
#
_symmetry.space_group_name_H-M   'P 1'
#
loop_
_entity.id
_entity.type
_entity.pdbx_description
1 polymer ?
#
loop_
_entity_poly.entity_id
_entity_poly.type
_entity_poly.pdbx_seq_one_letter_code
_entity_poly.pdbx_strand_id
1 'polypeptide(L)'
;MGNNYEINIVHLYPDLLNLYGDRGNIACMEKRLKWRGIDAKVHMCTNQDGSIDLKAADIIFVGGGSDREQEIVCSLLIEKKEELKAYVENGGVLVAVCGGYQLLGKYYKTANTKIEGLGILDIYTDAGDTRLISNVVLECEKFDQPIVGFENHAGRTYIGENHTPLGKVKFGNGNTGDSGYEGVIYKNVIATYLHGPLLPKNPQLCDLSLIHISEPTRHSLIS
;
A
#
# COMPACT_ATOMS: atom_id res chain seq x y z
N MET A 1 -1.51 -5.51 35.77
CA MET A 1 -2.53 -5.48 34.72
C MET A 1 -1.79 -4.99 33.48
N GLY A 2 -1.52 -5.86 32.53
CA GLY A 2 -0.81 -5.46 31.32
C GLY A 2 -1.72 -4.57 30.49
N ASN A 3 -1.23 -3.41 30.06
CA ASN A 3 -1.91 -2.65 29.03
C ASN A 3 -1.94 -3.54 27.77
N ASN A 4 -3.09 -4.09 27.41
CA ASN A 4 -3.28 -4.71 26.11
C ASN A 4 -3.23 -3.59 25.08
N TYR A 5 -2.13 -3.52 24.34
CA TYR A 5 -2.06 -2.65 23.18
C TYR A 5 -2.89 -3.28 22.07
N GLU A 6 -3.84 -2.51 21.53
CA GLU A 6 -4.65 -2.89 20.37
C GLU A 6 -4.24 -2.02 19.18
N ILE A 7 -4.06 -2.65 18.02
CA ILE A 7 -3.74 -1.99 16.75
C ILE A 7 -4.95 -2.13 15.81
N ASN A 8 -5.43 -1.00 15.31
CA ASN A 8 -6.54 -0.93 14.37
C ASN A 8 -6.02 -0.95 12.93
N ILE A 9 -6.31 -2.02 12.20
CA ILE A 9 -5.97 -2.18 10.79
C ILE A 9 -7.22 -1.91 9.97
N VAL A 10 -7.20 -0.88 9.13
CA VAL A 10 -8.28 -0.58 8.19
C VAL A 10 -7.94 -1.18 6.84
N HIS A 11 -8.74 -2.15 6.39
CA HIS A 11 -8.64 -2.74 5.06
C HIS A 11 -9.67 -2.10 4.14
N LEU A 12 -9.20 -1.29 3.19
CA LEU A 12 -10.06 -0.54 2.28
C LEU A 12 -10.53 -1.41 1.11
N TYR A 13 -11.83 -1.50 0.96
CA TYR A 13 -12.54 -2.15 -0.15
C TYR A 13 -12.06 -3.56 -0.49
N PRO A 14 -11.97 -4.49 0.49
CA PRO A 14 -11.52 -5.87 0.24
C PRO A 14 -12.49 -6.70 -0.60
N ASP A 15 -13.70 -6.20 -0.83
CA ASP A 15 -14.69 -6.75 -1.75
C ASP A 15 -14.42 -6.40 -3.21
N LEU A 16 -13.71 -5.31 -3.47
CA LEU A 16 -13.32 -4.82 -4.80
C LEU A 16 -11.82 -5.01 -5.05
N LEU A 17 -10.97 -4.72 -4.07
CA LEU A 17 -9.51 -4.71 -4.20
C LEU A 17 -8.88 -5.89 -3.44
N ASN A 18 -8.90 -7.08 -4.04
CA ASN A 18 -8.35 -8.30 -3.43
C ASN A 18 -7.79 -9.26 -4.49
N LEU A 19 -7.16 -8.74 -5.53
CA LEU A 19 -6.47 -9.58 -6.50
C LEU A 19 -5.24 -10.25 -5.88
N TYR A 20 -4.95 -11.47 -6.33
CA TYR A 20 -3.77 -12.26 -5.93
C TYR A 20 -3.63 -12.50 -4.42
N GLY A 21 -4.76 -12.51 -3.69
CA GLY A 21 -4.78 -12.91 -2.28
C GLY A 21 -4.32 -11.82 -1.31
N ASP A 22 -4.62 -10.57 -1.57
CA ASP A 22 -4.23 -9.41 -0.73
C ASP A 22 -4.66 -9.53 0.73
N ARG A 23 -5.72 -10.28 1.05
CA ARG A 23 -6.09 -10.66 2.43
C ARG A 23 -4.98 -11.38 3.19
N GLY A 24 -4.05 -12.03 2.48
CA GLY A 24 -2.87 -12.63 3.09
C GLY A 24 -1.93 -11.60 3.74
N ASN A 25 -1.94 -10.34 3.26
CA ASN A 25 -1.19 -9.27 3.90
C ASN A 25 -1.78 -8.92 5.27
N ILE A 26 -3.10 -8.83 5.37
CA ILE A 26 -3.81 -8.59 6.64
C ILE A 26 -3.53 -9.73 7.63
N ALA A 27 -3.72 -10.99 7.19
CA ALA A 27 -3.46 -12.16 8.04
C ALA A 27 -2.00 -12.21 8.54
N CYS A 28 -1.04 -11.76 7.72
CA CYS A 28 0.36 -11.65 8.11
C CYS A 28 0.54 -10.61 9.23
N MET A 29 -0.03 -9.42 9.09
CA MET A 29 0.04 -8.36 10.10
C MET A 29 -0.59 -8.81 11.42
N GLU A 30 -1.81 -9.35 11.40
CA GLU A 30 -2.49 -9.88 12.60
C GLU A 30 -1.65 -10.94 13.32
N LYS A 31 -1.09 -11.90 12.56
CA LYS A 31 -0.30 -12.98 13.14
C LYS A 31 1.00 -12.46 13.77
N ARG A 32 1.66 -11.52 13.12
CA ARG A 32 2.91 -10.95 13.63
C ARG A 32 2.69 -10.05 14.85
N LEU A 33 1.59 -9.31 14.92
CA LEU A 33 1.16 -8.58 16.12
C LEU A 33 0.87 -9.55 17.27
N LYS A 34 0.09 -10.60 17.01
CA LYS A 34 -0.23 -11.62 18.02
C LYS A 34 1.02 -12.29 18.59
N TRP A 35 2.02 -12.60 17.79
CA TRP A 35 3.29 -13.16 18.28
C TRP A 35 4.06 -12.20 19.21
N ARG A 36 3.78 -10.90 19.15
CA ARG A 36 4.34 -9.86 20.00
C ARG A 36 3.47 -9.52 21.21
N GLY A 37 2.36 -10.25 21.41
CA GLY A 37 1.41 -9.99 22.50
C GLY A 37 0.59 -8.71 22.29
N ILE A 38 0.41 -8.28 21.02
CA ILE A 38 -0.37 -7.11 20.63
C ILE A 38 -1.66 -7.61 19.97
N ASP A 39 -2.81 -7.12 20.42
CA ASP A 39 -4.08 -7.40 19.79
C ASP A 39 -4.26 -6.57 18.52
N ALA A 40 -4.81 -7.20 17.47
CA ALA A 40 -5.14 -6.55 16.22
C ALA A 40 -6.65 -6.56 16.01
N LYS A 41 -7.21 -5.41 15.64
CA LYS A 41 -8.60 -5.27 15.23
C LYS A 41 -8.66 -4.86 13.77
N VAL A 42 -9.21 -5.73 12.94
CA VAL A 42 -9.36 -5.49 11.51
C VAL A 42 -10.74 -4.92 11.20
N HIS A 43 -10.74 -3.73 10.63
CA HIS A 43 -11.94 -3.05 10.14
C HIS A 43 -11.96 -3.17 8.61
N MET A 44 -12.85 -4.00 8.08
CA MET A 44 -13.08 -4.12 6.64
C MET A 44 -14.06 -3.04 6.21
N CYS A 45 -13.60 -2.09 5.41
CA CYS A 45 -14.44 -1.05 4.82
C CYS A 45 -14.85 -1.49 3.42
N THR A 46 -16.07 -2.00 3.27
CA THR A 46 -16.61 -2.47 1.99
C THR A 46 -17.35 -1.36 1.25
N ASN A 47 -17.62 -1.58 -0.04
CA ASN A 47 -18.42 -0.65 -0.85
C ASN A 47 -19.84 -0.40 -0.29
N GLN A 48 -20.33 -1.26 0.60
CA GLN A 48 -21.65 -1.16 1.23
C GLN A 48 -21.63 -0.39 2.57
N ASP A 49 -20.44 -0.18 3.16
CA ASP A 49 -20.28 0.39 4.50
C ASP A 49 -20.25 1.91 4.50
N GLY A 50 -21.10 2.62 3.93
CA GLY A 50 -21.35 4.08 3.85
C GLY A 50 -20.42 5.09 4.57
N SER A 51 -19.54 4.70 5.49
CA SER A 51 -18.58 5.58 6.16
C SER A 51 -17.30 4.84 6.58
N ILE A 52 -16.16 5.47 6.30
CA ILE A 52 -14.82 5.02 6.72
C ILE A 52 -14.32 5.99 7.78
N ASP A 53 -14.04 5.50 8.98
CA ASP A 53 -13.32 6.28 10.00
C ASP A 53 -11.82 6.02 9.87
N LEU A 54 -11.12 6.90 9.17
CA LEU A 54 -9.68 6.84 8.98
C LEU A 54 -8.90 7.34 10.22
N LYS A 55 -9.55 8.08 11.12
CA LYS A 55 -8.88 8.67 12.29
C LYS A 55 -8.51 7.63 13.35
N ALA A 56 -9.27 6.54 13.39
CA ALA A 56 -9.00 5.43 14.32
C ALA A 56 -7.99 4.43 13.75
N ALA A 57 -7.54 4.59 12.50
CA ALA A 57 -6.62 3.66 11.86
C ALA A 57 -5.18 3.85 12.34
N ASP A 58 -4.56 2.78 12.80
CA ASP A 58 -3.10 2.71 13.00
C ASP A 58 -2.40 2.30 11.72
N ILE A 59 -3.02 1.40 10.94
CA ILE A 59 -2.56 0.97 9.62
C ILE A 59 -3.72 1.01 8.64
N ILE A 60 -3.45 1.50 7.43
CA ILE A 60 -4.37 1.39 6.30
C ILE A 60 -3.75 0.46 5.25
N PHE A 61 -4.55 -0.48 4.74
CA PHE A 61 -4.16 -1.36 3.65
C PHE A 61 -5.12 -1.21 2.46
N VAL A 62 -4.55 -1.08 1.26
CA VAL A 62 -5.28 -1.00 -0.02
C VAL A 62 -4.73 -2.05 -0.98
N GLY A 63 -5.55 -2.99 -1.40
CA GLY A 63 -5.17 -4.07 -2.31
C GLY A 63 -5.22 -3.68 -3.79
N GLY A 64 -5.02 -4.69 -4.64
CA GLY A 64 -5.13 -4.59 -6.10
C GLY A 64 -6.51 -4.95 -6.63
N GLY A 65 -6.91 -4.33 -7.73
CA GLY A 65 -8.15 -4.61 -8.46
C GLY A 65 -8.00 -4.40 -9.96
N SER A 66 -9.02 -4.77 -10.72
CA SER A 66 -9.10 -4.45 -12.15
C SER A 66 -9.34 -2.94 -12.34
N ASP A 67 -9.14 -2.44 -13.57
CA ASP A 67 -9.36 -1.02 -13.90
C ASP A 67 -10.77 -0.55 -13.49
N ARG A 68 -11.79 -1.39 -13.70
CA ARG A 68 -13.18 -1.09 -13.33
C ARG A 68 -13.36 -0.95 -11.82
N GLU A 69 -12.77 -1.85 -11.05
CA GLU A 69 -12.83 -1.81 -9.58
C GLU A 69 -12.07 -0.63 -9.03
N GLN A 70 -10.92 -0.30 -9.63
CA GLN A 70 -10.16 0.89 -9.29
C GLN A 70 -10.96 2.19 -9.53
N GLU A 71 -11.69 2.30 -10.65
CA GLU A 71 -12.53 3.46 -10.95
C GLU A 71 -13.63 3.63 -9.89
N ILE A 72 -14.29 2.54 -9.50
CA ILE A 72 -15.31 2.56 -8.44
C ILE A 72 -14.67 3.02 -7.12
N VAL A 73 -13.56 2.40 -6.71
CA VAL A 73 -12.90 2.73 -5.44
C VAL A 73 -12.38 4.16 -5.45
N CYS A 74 -11.86 4.65 -6.57
CA CYS A 74 -11.43 6.04 -6.69
C CYS A 74 -12.58 7.00 -6.44
N SER A 75 -13.75 6.75 -7.03
CA SER A 75 -14.96 7.58 -6.84
C SER A 75 -15.45 7.59 -5.38
N LEU A 76 -15.27 6.48 -4.66
CA LEU A 76 -15.63 6.37 -3.24
C LEU A 76 -14.61 7.07 -2.32
N LEU A 77 -13.31 6.98 -2.66
CA LEU A 77 -12.23 7.56 -1.87
C LEU A 77 -12.03 9.06 -2.11
N ILE A 78 -12.52 9.61 -3.22
CA ILE A 78 -12.31 11.03 -3.55
C ILE A 78 -12.87 11.96 -2.48
N GLU A 79 -14.00 11.60 -1.86
CA GLU A 79 -14.61 12.34 -0.76
C GLU A 79 -13.76 12.30 0.53
N LYS A 80 -12.92 11.27 0.66
CA LYS A 80 -12.01 11.06 1.80
C LYS A 80 -10.57 11.45 1.50
N LYS A 81 -10.31 12.02 0.33
CA LYS A 81 -8.98 12.36 -0.16
C LYS A 81 -8.18 13.20 0.85
N GLU A 82 -8.76 14.29 1.33
CA GLU A 82 -8.08 15.21 2.25
C GLU A 82 -7.82 14.57 3.61
N GLU A 83 -8.74 13.72 4.09
CA GLU A 83 -8.57 12.97 5.33
C GLU A 83 -7.44 11.95 5.21
N LEU A 84 -7.41 11.19 4.11
CA LEU A 84 -6.37 10.20 3.83
C LEU A 84 -5.00 10.88 3.61
N LYS A 85 -4.99 12.03 2.93
CA LYS A 85 -3.78 12.83 2.77
C LYS A 85 -3.25 13.34 4.11
N ALA A 86 -4.13 13.88 4.96
CA ALA A 86 -3.75 14.31 6.30
C ALA A 86 -3.21 13.14 7.14
N TYR A 87 -3.82 11.95 7.05
CA TYR A 87 -3.35 10.75 7.72
C TYR A 87 -1.91 10.41 7.31
N VAL A 88 -1.61 10.40 6.00
CA VAL A 88 -0.26 10.15 5.46
C VAL A 88 0.72 11.25 5.89
N GLU A 89 0.31 12.52 5.79
CA GLU A 89 1.16 13.66 6.14
C GLU A 89 1.53 13.67 7.63
N ASN A 90 0.65 13.19 8.50
CA ASN A 90 0.89 13.04 9.93
C ASN A 90 1.65 11.74 10.30
N GLY A 91 2.16 11.01 9.33
CA GLY A 91 2.98 9.81 9.56
C GLY A 91 2.18 8.52 9.73
N GLY A 92 0.91 8.49 9.32
CA GLY A 92 0.10 7.28 9.31
C GLY A 92 0.70 6.21 8.40
N VAL A 93 0.57 4.94 8.80
CA VAL A 93 1.13 3.79 8.06
C VAL A 93 0.14 3.35 6.99
N LEU A 94 0.57 3.34 5.73
CA LEU A 94 -0.24 2.90 4.61
C LEU A 94 0.54 1.93 3.72
N VAL A 95 -0.07 0.78 3.44
CA VAL A 95 0.47 -0.20 2.48
C VAL A 95 -0.51 -0.32 1.32
N ALA A 96 -0.04 -0.06 0.11
CA ALA A 96 -0.84 -0.10 -1.11
C ALA A 96 -0.23 -1.03 -2.16
N VAL A 97 -1.05 -1.90 -2.75
CA VAL A 97 -0.58 -2.90 -3.72
C VAL A 97 -1.29 -2.71 -5.05
N CYS A 98 -0.52 -2.72 -6.15
CA CYS A 98 -0.97 -2.72 -7.54
C CYS A 98 -1.99 -1.59 -7.84
N GLY A 99 -3.28 -1.90 -7.97
CA GLY A 99 -4.33 -0.89 -8.18
C GLY A 99 -4.36 0.16 -7.07
N GLY A 100 -4.20 -0.25 -5.81
CA GLY A 100 -4.07 0.66 -4.68
C GLY A 100 -2.88 1.60 -4.80
N TYR A 101 -1.74 1.10 -5.30
CA TYR A 101 -0.56 1.93 -5.59
C TYR A 101 -0.88 3.02 -6.62
N GLN A 102 -1.53 2.64 -7.72
CA GLN A 102 -1.90 3.57 -8.79
C GLN A 102 -2.88 4.64 -8.32
N LEU A 103 -3.88 4.26 -7.51
CA LEU A 103 -4.91 5.17 -6.98
C LEU A 103 -4.34 6.27 -6.08
N LEU A 104 -3.22 6.02 -5.38
CA LEU A 104 -2.58 7.04 -4.54
C LEU A 104 -1.90 8.16 -5.36
N GLY A 105 -1.64 7.93 -6.63
CA GLY A 105 -0.99 8.89 -7.53
C GLY A 105 -1.90 10.01 -8.01
N LYS A 106 -1.35 10.86 -8.87
CA LYS A 106 -2.07 11.97 -9.52
C LYS A 106 -3.13 11.47 -10.49
N TYR A 107 -2.79 10.46 -11.27
CA TYR A 107 -3.69 9.81 -12.22
C TYR A 107 -3.17 8.42 -12.61
N TYR A 108 -4.08 7.62 -13.10
CA TYR A 108 -3.81 6.38 -13.82
C TYR A 108 -4.46 6.42 -15.18
N LYS A 109 -3.67 6.27 -16.25
CA LYS A 109 -4.13 6.26 -17.62
C LYS A 109 -4.13 4.83 -18.13
N THR A 110 -5.29 4.36 -18.58
CA THR A 110 -5.44 3.13 -19.36
C THR A 110 -5.35 3.43 -20.85
N ALA A 111 -5.43 2.42 -21.71
CA ALA A 111 -5.48 2.62 -23.14
C ALA A 111 -6.67 3.50 -23.59
N ASN A 112 -7.78 3.47 -22.85
CA ASN A 112 -9.04 4.08 -23.25
C ASN A 112 -9.53 5.22 -22.34
N THR A 113 -9.05 5.25 -21.09
CA THR A 113 -9.55 6.21 -20.09
C THR A 113 -8.40 6.75 -19.25
N LYS A 114 -8.63 7.93 -18.64
CA LYS A 114 -7.79 8.49 -17.62
C LYS A 114 -8.60 8.59 -16.33
N ILE A 115 -8.15 7.89 -15.30
CA ILE A 115 -8.73 7.93 -13.95
C ILE A 115 -7.91 8.94 -13.15
N GLU A 116 -8.55 10.01 -12.65
CA GLU A 116 -7.89 10.93 -11.74
C GLU A 116 -7.68 10.24 -10.39
N GLY A 117 -6.45 10.20 -9.93
CA GLY A 117 -6.09 9.57 -8.67
C GLY A 117 -6.30 10.49 -7.46
N LEU A 118 -5.95 9.98 -6.30
CA LEU A 118 -6.08 10.72 -5.04
C LEU A 118 -5.01 11.82 -4.87
N GLY A 119 -3.92 11.78 -5.66
CA GLY A 119 -2.85 12.77 -5.59
C GLY A 119 -2.18 12.87 -4.22
N ILE A 120 -2.15 11.79 -3.47
CA ILE A 120 -1.48 11.68 -2.16
C ILE A 120 0.02 11.53 -2.37
N LEU A 121 0.39 10.72 -3.36
CA LEU A 121 1.78 10.51 -3.75
C LEU A 121 2.10 11.30 -5.03
N ASP A 122 3.32 11.84 -5.12
CA ASP A 122 3.84 12.45 -6.33
C ASP A 122 4.28 11.38 -7.34
N ILE A 123 3.30 10.63 -7.82
CA ILE A 123 3.46 9.63 -8.86
C ILE A 123 2.35 9.78 -9.90
N TYR A 124 2.57 9.24 -11.08
CA TYR A 124 1.54 9.05 -12.08
C TYR A 124 1.77 7.77 -12.87
N THR A 125 0.71 7.23 -13.44
CA THR A 125 0.78 5.98 -14.19
C THR A 125 0.22 6.15 -15.59
N ASP A 126 1.05 5.88 -16.59
CA ASP A 126 0.63 5.81 -18.00
C ASP A 126 0.41 4.34 -18.44
N ALA A 127 -0.45 4.16 -19.44
CA ALA A 127 -0.64 2.86 -20.04
C ALA A 127 0.63 2.42 -20.77
N GLY A 128 1.04 1.17 -20.56
CA GLY A 128 2.06 0.53 -21.37
C GLY A 128 1.46 -0.32 -22.48
N ASP A 129 2.20 -0.53 -23.55
CA ASP A 129 1.76 -1.32 -24.70
C ASP A 129 1.65 -2.82 -24.39
N THR A 130 2.37 -3.28 -23.38
CA THR A 130 2.41 -4.68 -22.94
C THR A 130 2.26 -4.80 -21.44
N ARG A 131 1.79 -5.94 -20.96
CA ARG A 131 1.79 -6.26 -19.53
C ARG A 131 3.19 -6.70 -19.08
N LEU A 132 3.62 -6.20 -17.93
CA LEU A 132 4.80 -6.66 -17.24
C LEU A 132 4.38 -7.78 -16.28
N ILE A 133 4.84 -8.99 -16.53
CA ILE A 133 4.51 -10.19 -15.76
C ILE A 133 5.80 -10.92 -15.46
N SER A 134 6.20 -10.96 -14.21
CA SER A 134 7.44 -11.60 -13.77
C SER A 134 7.44 -11.85 -12.26
N ASN A 135 8.30 -12.76 -11.81
CA ASN A 135 8.79 -12.68 -10.43
C ASN A 135 9.70 -11.45 -10.33
N VAL A 136 9.75 -10.86 -9.16
CA VAL A 136 10.58 -9.68 -8.89
C VAL A 136 11.45 -9.92 -7.67
N VAL A 137 12.70 -9.50 -7.77
CA VAL A 137 13.65 -9.44 -6.66
C VAL A 137 14.20 -8.03 -6.58
N LEU A 138 14.05 -7.40 -5.42
CA LEU A 138 14.54 -6.05 -5.15
C LEU A 138 15.65 -6.08 -4.11
N GLU A 139 16.64 -5.24 -4.33
CA GLU A 139 17.55 -4.79 -3.29
C GLU A 139 16.99 -3.49 -2.69
N CYS A 140 16.81 -3.49 -1.37
CA CYS A 140 16.32 -2.33 -0.62
C CYS A 140 17.34 -1.98 0.46
N GLU A 141 17.81 -0.73 0.47
CA GLU A 141 18.85 -0.27 1.43
C GLU A 141 18.45 -0.38 2.91
N LYS A 142 17.13 -0.50 3.17
CA LYS A 142 16.60 -0.65 4.54
C LYS A 142 16.73 -2.07 5.09
N PHE A 143 17.06 -3.05 4.25
CA PHE A 143 17.06 -4.46 4.63
C PHE A 143 18.27 -5.20 4.07
N ASP A 144 18.87 -6.08 4.87
CA ASP A 144 19.89 -7.03 4.41
C ASP A 144 19.31 -8.14 3.51
N GLN A 145 18.01 -8.42 3.66
CA GLN A 145 17.32 -9.43 2.88
C GLN A 145 16.63 -8.77 1.68
N PRO A 146 16.65 -9.41 0.49
CA PRO A 146 15.93 -8.91 -0.66
C PRO A 146 14.42 -8.92 -0.43
N ILE A 147 13.70 -8.00 -1.08
CA ILE A 147 12.25 -8.03 -1.17
C ILE A 147 11.88 -8.84 -2.42
N VAL A 148 10.96 -9.77 -2.28
CA VAL A 148 10.53 -10.65 -3.36
C VAL A 148 9.02 -10.59 -3.58
N GLY A 149 8.59 -10.71 -4.82
CA GLY A 149 7.18 -10.73 -5.15
C GLY A 149 6.93 -11.15 -6.59
N PHE A 150 5.71 -10.93 -7.03
CA PHE A 150 5.24 -11.17 -8.38
C PHE A 150 4.57 -9.92 -8.90
N GLU A 151 4.90 -9.49 -10.09
CA GLU A 151 4.28 -8.35 -10.76
C GLU A 151 3.38 -8.80 -11.91
N ASN A 152 2.23 -8.15 -12.08
CA ASN A 152 1.35 -8.33 -13.23
C ASN A 152 0.54 -7.05 -13.47
N HIS A 153 1.12 -6.12 -14.20
CA HIS A 153 0.48 -4.82 -14.47
C HIS A 153 0.77 -4.33 -15.89
N ALA A 154 -0.14 -3.54 -16.44
CA ALA A 154 0.03 -2.84 -17.73
C ALA A 154 0.55 -1.41 -17.54
N GLY A 155 0.27 -0.80 -16.40
CA GLY A 155 0.69 0.57 -16.09
C GLY A 155 2.20 0.71 -15.99
N ARG A 156 2.69 1.90 -16.33
CA ARG A 156 4.07 2.36 -16.12
C ARG A 156 4.00 3.50 -15.12
N THR A 157 4.49 3.27 -13.91
CA THR A 157 4.44 4.26 -12.84
C THR A 157 5.75 5.02 -12.74
N TYR A 158 5.64 6.33 -12.85
CA TYR A 158 6.74 7.27 -12.73
C TYR A 158 6.67 7.97 -11.38
N ILE A 159 7.84 8.10 -10.75
CA ILE A 159 7.99 8.65 -9.39
C ILE A 159 8.54 10.07 -9.52
N GLY A 160 7.93 11.02 -8.81
CA GLY A 160 8.42 12.38 -8.70
C GLY A 160 9.66 12.51 -7.81
N GLU A 161 10.33 13.65 -7.90
CA GLU A 161 11.64 13.91 -7.27
C GLU A 161 11.63 13.80 -5.72
N ASN A 162 10.48 14.00 -5.10
CA ASN A 162 10.35 14.00 -3.63
C ASN A 162 10.07 12.62 -3.04
N HIS A 163 10.08 11.58 -3.84
CA HIS A 163 9.78 10.22 -3.41
C HIS A 163 10.94 9.28 -3.70
N THR A 164 11.07 8.23 -2.89
CA THR A 164 12.13 7.23 -3.02
C THR A 164 11.53 5.91 -3.51
N PRO A 165 12.11 5.23 -4.50
CA PRO A 165 11.71 3.87 -4.85
C PRO A 165 11.78 2.93 -3.64
N LEU A 166 10.92 1.91 -3.59
CA LEU A 166 10.97 0.85 -2.58
C LEU A 166 12.28 0.08 -2.68
N GLY A 167 12.74 -0.18 -3.90
CA GLY A 167 14.02 -0.84 -4.11
C GLY A 167 14.48 -0.85 -5.56
N LYS A 168 15.75 -1.25 -5.73
CA LYS A 168 16.37 -1.45 -7.03
C LYS A 168 16.07 -2.85 -7.54
N VAL A 169 15.59 -2.95 -8.77
CA VAL A 169 15.29 -4.23 -9.41
C VAL A 169 16.58 -5.00 -9.71
N LYS A 170 16.68 -6.19 -9.16
CA LYS A 170 17.73 -7.18 -9.48
C LYS A 170 17.23 -8.22 -10.48
N PHE A 171 15.94 -8.53 -10.42
CA PHE A 171 15.25 -9.42 -11.34
C PHE A 171 13.80 -8.97 -11.47
N GLY A 172 13.23 -9.02 -12.67
CA GLY A 172 11.89 -8.52 -12.96
C GLY A 172 11.91 -7.21 -13.73
N ASN A 173 10.75 -6.57 -13.86
CA ASN A 173 10.57 -5.36 -14.66
C ASN A 173 10.45 -4.08 -13.81
N GLY A 174 9.74 -4.15 -12.68
CA GLY A 174 9.51 -3.00 -11.80
C GLY A 174 8.52 -1.98 -12.36
N ASN A 175 8.63 -0.73 -11.91
CA ASN A 175 7.63 0.31 -12.16
C ASN A 175 7.34 0.57 -13.65
N THR A 176 8.36 0.55 -14.51
CA THR A 176 8.23 0.92 -15.93
C THR A 176 8.75 -0.14 -16.90
N GLY A 177 9.47 -1.14 -16.42
CA GLY A 177 10.18 -2.15 -17.23
C GLY A 177 11.63 -1.79 -17.51
N ASP A 178 12.00 -0.54 -17.47
CA ASP A 178 13.33 -0.02 -17.82
C ASP A 178 13.92 0.94 -16.77
N SER A 179 13.16 1.42 -15.81
CA SER A 179 13.65 2.34 -14.76
C SER A 179 14.69 1.71 -13.82
N GLY A 180 14.72 0.37 -13.72
CA GLY A 180 15.55 -0.34 -12.76
C GLY A 180 15.07 -0.23 -11.30
N TYR A 181 13.91 0.34 -11.06
CA TYR A 181 13.32 0.53 -9.73
C TYR A 181 11.88 0.03 -9.66
N GLU A 182 11.44 -0.31 -8.46
CA GLU A 182 10.10 -0.77 -8.17
C GLU A 182 9.55 -0.13 -6.89
N GLY A 183 8.21 0.11 -6.89
CA GLY A 183 7.48 0.67 -5.78
C GLY A 183 7.89 2.09 -5.43
N VAL A 184 7.34 2.57 -4.32
CA VAL A 184 7.65 3.88 -3.75
C VAL A 184 7.56 3.82 -2.22
N ILE A 185 8.42 4.56 -1.56
CA ILE A 185 8.34 4.90 -0.15
C ILE A 185 8.16 6.40 -0.02
N TYR A 186 7.17 6.82 0.76
CA TYR A 186 6.97 8.19 1.17
C TYR A 186 6.52 8.23 2.62
N LYS A 187 7.33 8.81 3.52
CA LYS A 187 7.08 8.73 4.97
C LYS A 187 6.89 7.27 5.41
N ASN A 188 5.73 6.92 5.96
CA ASN A 188 5.35 5.56 6.35
C ASN A 188 4.42 4.88 5.33
N VAL A 189 4.37 5.40 4.11
CA VAL A 189 3.67 4.76 2.99
C VAL A 189 4.60 3.85 2.24
N ILE A 190 4.16 2.63 1.99
CA ILE A 190 4.79 1.67 1.08
C ILE A 190 3.77 1.34 0.00
N ALA A 191 4.10 1.65 -1.25
CA ALA A 191 3.23 1.32 -2.37
C ALA A 191 4.03 0.62 -3.47
N THR A 192 3.49 -0.45 -4.07
CA THR A 192 4.26 -1.38 -4.88
C THR A 192 3.36 -2.18 -5.84
N TYR A 193 3.94 -2.66 -6.94
CA TYR A 193 3.30 -3.65 -7.80
C TYR A 193 3.44 -5.09 -7.32
N LEU A 194 4.20 -5.34 -6.26
CA LEU A 194 4.49 -6.68 -5.80
C LEU A 194 3.28 -7.37 -5.16
N HIS A 195 2.90 -8.47 -5.71
CA HIS A 195 1.81 -9.34 -5.27
C HIS A 195 2.29 -10.64 -4.65
N GLY A 196 1.29 -11.43 -4.25
CA GLY A 196 1.38 -12.82 -4.05
C GLY A 196 1.49 -13.45 -2.68
N PRO A 197 0.82 -13.01 -1.62
CA PRO A 197 0.73 -11.68 -1.03
C PRO A 197 2.12 -11.16 -0.60
N LEU A 198 2.29 -9.84 -0.57
CA LEU A 198 3.59 -9.17 -0.34
C LEU A 198 4.21 -9.50 1.02
N LEU A 199 3.47 -9.24 2.09
CA LEU A 199 4.01 -9.24 3.45
C LEU A 199 4.40 -10.64 3.98
N PRO A 200 3.66 -11.73 3.69
CA PRO A 200 4.09 -13.08 4.07
C PRO A 200 5.42 -13.52 3.45
N LYS A 201 5.73 -13.02 2.25
CA LYS A 201 7.00 -13.30 1.58
C LYS A 201 8.15 -12.42 2.09
N ASN A 202 7.81 -11.27 2.70
CA ASN A 202 8.75 -10.25 3.13
C ASN A 202 8.47 -9.85 4.59
N PRO A 203 8.74 -10.74 5.57
CA PRO A 203 8.43 -10.47 6.97
C PRO A 203 9.13 -9.22 7.51
N GLN A 204 10.34 -8.89 7.01
CA GLN A 204 11.05 -7.66 7.34
C GLN A 204 10.26 -6.40 6.93
N LEU A 205 9.57 -6.44 5.79
CA LEU A 205 8.73 -5.33 5.32
C LEU A 205 7.46 -5.19 6.15
N CYS A 206 6.87 -6.32 6.57
CA CYS A 206 5.76 -6.32 7.51
C CYS A 206 6.16 -5.71 8.85
N ASP A 207 7.31 -6.11 9.39
CA ASP A 207 7.82 -5.59 10.67
C ASP A 207 8.12 -4.09 10.59
N LEU A 208 8.69 -3.60 9.49
CA LEU A 208 8.89 -2.17 9.29
C LEU A 208 7.56 -1.40 9.37
N SER A 209 6.53 -1.90 8.69
CA SER A 209 5.19 -1.29 8.74
C SER A 209 4.62 -1.28 10.17
N LEU A 210 4.87 -2.32 10.97
CA LEU A 210 4.39 -2.43 12.35
C LEU A 210 5.19 -1.57 13.34
N ILE A 211 6.50 -1.37 13.11
CA ILE A 211 7.36 -0.55 13.98
C ILE A 211 6.99 0.92 13.90
N HIS A 212 6.66 1.43 12.72
CA HIS A 212 6.28 2.83 12.52
C HIS A 212 5.01 3.25 13.25
N ILE A 213 4.18 2.30 13.71
CA ILE A 213 3.00 2.59 14.53
C ILE A 213 3.38 2.95 15.96
N SER A 214 4.47 2.41 16.47
CA SER A 214 4.82 2.51 17.89
C SER A 214 5.55 3.81 18.28
N GLU A 215 6.05 4.58 17.34
CA GLU A 215 6.88 5.76 17.63
C GLU A 215 6.13 7.12 17.60
N PRO A 216 5.25 7.45 16.65
CA PRO A 216 4.69 8.81 16.57
C PRO A 216 3.51 9.07 17.50
N THR A 217 2.72 8.06 17.85
CA THR A 217 1.48 8.25 18.64
C THR A 217 1.70 8.35 20.13
N ARG A 218 2.87 7.96 20.66
CA ARG A 218 3.18 8.08 22.08
C ARG A 218 3.50 9.50 22.54
N HIS A 219 3.96 10.38 21.64
CA HIS A 219 4.27 11.77 22.01
C HIS A 219 3.03 12.67 22.14
N SER A 220 1.87 12.30 21.62
CA SER A 220 0.63 13.04 21.77
C SER A 220 -0.18 12.67 23.03
N LEU A 221 0.21 11.62 23.75
CA LEU A 221 -0.46 11.18 24.99
C LEU A 221 0.30 11.59 26.27
N ILE A 222 1.39 12.32 26.16
CA ILE A 222 2.19 12.84 27.28
C ILE A 222 2.33 14.36 27.15
N SER A 223 1.20 15.05 27.03
CA SER A 223 1.13 16.51 27.20
C SER A 223 -0.12 16.87 27.96
#